data_4c4b17e5d5ac012add3a8e8bf675a328
#
_entry.id   4c4b17e5d5ac012add3a8e8bf675a328
#
_cell.length_a   1.000
_cell.length_b   1.000
_cell.length_c   1.000
_cell.angle_alpha   90.00
_cell.angle_beta   90.00
_cell.angle_gamma   90.00
#
_symmetry.space_group_name_H-M   'P 1'
#
loop_
_entity.id
_entity.type
_entity.pdbx_description
1 polymer ?
#
loop_
_entity_poly.entity_id
_entity_poly.type
_entity_poly.pdbx_seq_one_letter_code
_entity_poly.pdbx_strand_id
1 'polypeptide(L)'
;LDNNAYLHEAFELSKRTSSLSESILRHTYEMIPGFFEPEMTTQVAANTVGIDFLEGWVPLREGVKVRAFGARAVHIIAGNVPIVGVATIVRNALTRSDAIIKAPSNDPLTTTAVARTMIDMEPDHPLTKHLTVAYWKGGDEEFEEQLYQPRNVEKIIAWGGFSSIKHISGYLQPGIDLITLDPKQSGTIIGPEAFEGSDRMKSVAEKAALDVGIFNQEGCVNARVIYLVCGTDDQGLETAKTFGELLFQAIQALPETLSTAHRNFDPALKDELDALKFVADEYTVFG
;
A
#
# COMPACT_ATOMS: atom_id res chain seq x y z
N LEU A 1 -5.80 -1.94 -19.83
CA LEU A 1 -4.73 -1.18 -20.47
C LEU A 1 -5.08 -0.86 -21.94
N ASP A 2 -5.45 -1.86 -22.72
CA ASP A 2 -5.58 -1.73 -24.19
C ASP A 2 -6.66 -0.75 -24.65
N ASN A 3 -7.66 -0.47 -23.81
CA ASN A 3 -8.77 0.44 -24.10
C ASN A 3 -8.66 1.80 -23.42
N ASN A 4 -7.54 2.12 -22.74
CA ASN A 4 -7.34 3.39 -22.05
C ASN A 4 -5.96 3.97 -22.35
N ALA A 5 -5.92 4.98 -23.20
CA ALA A 5 -4.67 5.58 -23.65
C ALA A 5 -3.85 6.21 -22.51
N TYR A 6 -4.49 6.78 -21.50
CA TYR A 6 -3.82 7.37 -20.35
C TYR A 6 -3.14 6.31 -19.47
N LEU A 7 -3.84 5.20 -19.19
CA LEU A 7 -3.27 4.09 -18.42
C LEU A 7 -2.16 3.40 -19.21
N HIS A 8 -2.30 3.31 -20.54
CA HIS A 8 -1.22 2.78 -21.38
C HIS A 8 0.04 3.62 -21.31
N GLU A 9 -0.08 4.95 -21.44
CA GLU A 9 1.06 5.88 -21.32
C GLU A 9 1.70 5.78 -19.92
N ALA A 10 0.88 5.75 -18.86
CA ALA A 10 1.36 5.60 -17.49
C ALA A 10 2.10 4.28 -17.29
N PHE A 11 1.59 3.17 -17.81
CA PHE A 11 2.24 1.86 -17.76
C PHE A 11 3.60 1.87 -18.47
N GLU A 12 3.68 2.43 -19.68
CA GLU A 12 4.93 2.52 -20.43
C GLU A 12 6.01 3.37 -19.72
N LEU A 13 5.59 4.42 -18.99
CA LEU A 13 6.51 5.16 -18.13
C LEU A 13 6.93 4.34 -16.92
N SER A 14 5.98 3.69 -16.23
CA SER A 14 6.23 2.89 -15.03
C SER A 14 7.20 1.74 -15.29
N LYS A 15 7.20 1.14 -16.47
CA LYS A 15 8.22 0.14 -16.84
C LYS A 15 9.66 0.64 -16.74
N ARG A 16 9.88 1.95 -16.86
CA ARG A 16 11.20 2.59 -16.80
C ARG A 16 11.55 3.16 -15.43
N THR A 17 10.55 3.52 -14.65
CA THR A 17 10.74 4.27 -13.40
C THR A 17 10.49 3.44 -12.13
N SER A 18 9.72 2.34 -12.24
CA SER A 18 9.43 1.46 -11.12
C SER A 18 10.53 0.42 -10.88
N SER A 19 10.68 -0.01 -9.63
CA SER A 19 11.48 -1.17 -9.23
C SER A 19 10.84 -2.51 -9.59
N LEU A 20 9.52 -2.52 -9.80
CA LEU A 20 8.75 -3.72 -10.14
C LEU A 20 9.05 -4.20 -11.57
N SER A 21 8.95 -5.52 -11.78
CA SER A 21 9.05 -6.10 -13.12
C SER A 21 7.83 -5.76 -13.97
N GLU A 22 7.95 -5.90 -15.30
CA GLU A 22 6.83 -5.62 -16.20
C GLU A 22 5.63 -6.52 -15.95
N SER A 23 5.85 -7.80 -15.62
CA SER A 23 4.77 -8.75 -15.30
C SER A 23 3.97 -8.34 -14.07
N ILE A 24 4.64 -7.92 -13.00
CA ILE A 24 4.00 -7.42 -11.79
C ILE A 24 3.29 -6.09 -12.05
N LEU A 25 3.93 -5.17 -12.77
CA LEU A 25 3.30 -3.90 -13.13
C LEU A 25 2.03 -4.11 -13.94
N ARG A 26 2.07 -4.97 -14.96
CA ARG A 26 0.90 -5.29 -15.78
C ARG A 26 -0.25 -5.82 -14.93
N HIS A 27 0.04 -6.80 -14.08
CA HIS A 27 -0.95 -7.33 -13.14
C HIS A 27 -1.51 -6.26 -12.21
N THR A 28 -0.65 -5.38 -11.68
CA THR A 28 -1.07 -4.25 -10.82
C THR A 28 -2.03 -3.31 -11.56
N TYR A 29 -1.77 -3.00 -12.83
CA TYR A 29 -2.68 -2.18 -13.63
C TYR A 29 -3.99 -2.89 -13.96
N GLU A 30 -3.96 -4.19 -14.16
CA GLU A 30 -5.17 -5.01 -14.38
C GLU A 30 -6.07 -5.07 -13.14
N MET A 31 -5.51 -4.86 -11.94
CA MET A 31 -6.28 -4.77 -10.69
C MET A 31 -7.02 -3.44 -10.52
N ILE A 32 -6.67 -2.38 -11.27
CA ILE A 32 -7.23 -1.03 -11.09
C ILE A 32 -8.77 -1.01 -11.10
N PRO A 33 -9.47 -1.65 -12.06
CA PRO A 33 -10.93 -1.65 -12.08
C PRO A 33 -11.57 -2.22 -10.81
N GLY A 34 -10.95 -3.21 -10.17
CA GLY A 34 -11.45 -3.83 -8.94
C GLY A 34 -11.59 -2.85 -7.77
N PHE A 35 -10.80 -1.76 -7.74
CA PHE A 35 -10.92 -0.73 -6.70
C PHE A 35 -12.21 0.09 -6.81
N PHE A 36 -12.87 0.06 -7.95
CA PHE A 36 -14.11 0.79 -8.22
C PHE A 36 -15.35 -0.11 -8.13
N GLU A 37 -15.21 -1.38 -7.77
CA GLU A 37 -16.33 -2.30 -7.62
C GLU A 37 -17.27 -1.83 -6.50
N PRO A 38 -18.59 -1.68 -6.77
CA PRO A 38 -19.53 -1.12 -5.81
C PRO A 38 -19.61 -1.90 -4.50
N GLU A 39 -19.52 -3.25 -4.55
CA GLU A 39 -19.57 -4.08 -3.37
C GLU A 39 -18.36 -3.85 -2.46
N MET A 40 -17.15 -3.82 -3.03
CA MET A 40 -15.91 -3.55 -2.29
C MET A 40 -15.94 -2.15 -1.67
N THR A 41 -16.31 -1.14 -2.43
CA THR A 41 -16.34 0.25 -1.95
C THR A 41 -17.38 0.44 -0.84
N THR A 42 -18.55 -0.18 -0.97
CA THR A 42 -19.60 -0.17 0.07
C THR A 42 -19.12 -0.84 1.35
N GLN A 43 -18.48 -2.01 1.24
CA GLN A 43 -17.94 -2.72 2.39
C GLN A 43 -16.84 -1.94 3.10
N VAL A 44 -15.95 -1.29 2.35
CA VAL A 44 -14.90 -0.42 2.92
C VAL A 44 -15.54 0.75 3.67
N ALA A 45 -16.52 1.43 3.08
CA ALA A 45 -17.22 2.54 3.72
C ALA A 45 -17.94 2.12 5.00
N ALA A 46 -18.65 0.97 4.97
CA ALA A 46 -19.37 0.44 6.12
C ALA A 46 -18.45 0.05 7.28
N ASN A 47 -17.30 -0.57 6.98
CA ASN A 47 -16.35 -1.08 7.98
C ASN A 47 -15.38 -0.03 8.53
N THR A 48 -15.33 1.18 7.93
CA THR A 48 -14.42 2.26 8.36
C THR A 48 -15.18 3.39 9.05
N VAL A 49 -15.80 4.28 8.28
CA VAL A 49 -16.55 5.44 8.81
C VAL A 49 -17.98 5.05 9.21
N GLY A 50 -18.60 4.14 8.48
CA GLY A 50 -20.03 3.84 8.53
C GLY A 50 -20.83 4.75 7.59
N ILE A 51 -21.58 4.13 6.67
CA ILE A 51 -22.30 4.84 5.61
C ILE A 51 -23.32 5.82 6.22
N ASP A 52 -24.02 5.43 7.27
CA ASP A 52 -25.03 6.26 7.94
C ASP A 52 -24.46 7.58 8.44
N PHE A 53 -23.21 7.58 8.94
CA PHE A 53 -22.55 8.80 9.41
C PHE A 53 -22.18 9.75 8.26
N LEU A 54 -21.94 9.22 7.07
CA LEU A 54 -21.69 10.04 5.87
C LEU A 54 -23.00 10.60 5.29
N GLU A 55 -24.12 9.86 5.42
CA GLU A 55 -25.42 10.26 4.89
C GLU A 55 -26.14 11.27 5.78
N GLY A 56 -26.03 11.15 7.11
CA GLY A 56 -26.81 11.97 8.00
C GLY A 56 -26.30 12.06 9.45
N TRP A 57 -27.16 12.65 10.30
CA TRP A 57 -26.92 12.75 11.72
C TRP A 57 -27.36 11.47 12.43
N VAL A 58 -26.42 10.71 12.95
CA VAL A 58 -26.65 9.44 13.66
C VAL A 58 -26.73 9.69 15.16
N PRO A 59 -27.81 9.29 15.84
CA PRO A 59 -27.90 9.39 17.29
C PRO A 59 -26.95 8.37 17.95
N LEU A 60 -26.05 8.84 18.84
CA LEU A 60 -25.15 7.99 19.63
C LEU A 60 -25.69 7.71 21.03
N ARG A 61 -26.32 8.70 21.65
CA ARG A 61 -26.93 8.66 22.96
C ARG A 61 -27.95 9.76 23.07
N GLU A 62 -28.73 9.78 24.17
CA GLU A 62 -29.74 10.81 24.41
C GLU A 62 -29.13 12.22 24.27
N GLY A 63 -29.76 13.04 23.44
CA GLY A 63 -29.32 14.42 23.15
C GLY A 63 -28.07 14.59 22.29
N VAL A 64 -27.40 13.51 21.85
CA VAL A 64 -26.17 13.58 21.08
C VAL A 64 -26.32 12.89 19.73
N LYS A 65 -26.07 13.63 18.66
CA LYS A 65 -25.98 13.12 17.28
C LYS A 65 -24.61 13.44 16.68
N VAL A 66 -24.12 12.57 15.81
CA VAL A 66 -22.84 12.72 15.11
C VAL A 66 -23.06 12.56 13.61
N ARG A 67 -22.32 13.33 12.83
CA ARG A 67 -22.23 13.21 11.38
C ARG A 67 -20.77 13.34 10.95
N ALA A 68 -20.34 12.55 9.97
CA ALA A 68 -19.03 12.69 9.33
C ALA A 68 -19.12 13.68 8.17
N PHE A 69 -18.10 14.51 8.04
CA PHE A 69 -17.92 15.44 6.93
C PHE A 69 -16.57 15.19 6.27
N GLY A 70 -16.51 15.42 4.96
CA GLY A 70 -15.26 15.46 4.22
C GLY A 70 -14.38 16.63 4.68
N ALA A 71 -13.09 16.53 4.39
CA ALA A 71 -12.09 17.55 4.68
C ALA A 71 -11.40 18.00 3.38
N ARG A 72 -10.77 19.17 3.40
CA ARG A 72 -9.81 19.57 2.37
C ARG A 72 -8.49 18.88 2.64
N ALA A 73 -8.16 17.85 1.86
CA ALA A 73 -7.06 16.97 2.10
C ALA A 73 -5.96 17.07 1.05
N VAL A 74 -4.70 17.05 1.49
CA VAL A 74 -3.56 16.77 0.62
C VAL A 74 -3.04 15.38 0.91
N HIS A 75 -2.98 14.54 -0.12
CA HIS A 75 -2.40 13.21 -0.05
C HIS A 75 -1.03 13.21 -0.71
N ILE A 76 0.00 12.91 0.06
CA ILE A 76 1.36 12.67 -0.43
C ILE A 76 1.53 11.17 -0.51
N ILE A 77 1.52 10.61 -1.71
CA ILE A 77 1.50 9.16 -1.90
C ILE A 77 2.88 8.58 -2.19
N ALA A 78 3.08 7.33 -1.76
CA ALA A 78 4.28 6.56 -2.09
C ALA A 78 4.18 5.99 -3.52
N GLY A 79 5.32 5.84 -4.18
CA GLY A 79 5.41 5.34 -5.56
C GLY A 79 5.94 3.92 -5.69
N ASN A 80 6.00 3.16 -4.61
CA ASN A 80 6.49 1.78 -4.63
C ASN A 80 5.55 0.82 -5.37
N VAL A 81 4.23 1.06 -5.27
CA VAL A 81 3.21 0.26 -5.99
C VAL A 81 2.16 1.21 -6.59
N PRO A 82 1.88 1.14 -7.90
CA PRO A 82 0.99 2.10 -8.61
C PRO A 82 -0.44 2.18 -8.05
N ILE A 83 -0.98 1.08 -7.53
CA ILE A 83 -2.35 1.05 -6.97
C ILE A 83 -2.55 1.93 -5.74
N VAL A 84 -1.50 2.42 -5.09
CA VAL A 84 -1.61 3.31 -3.92
C VAL A 84 -2.36 4.60 -4.29
N GLY A 85 -2.06 5.18 -5.46
CA GLY A 85 -2.76 6.36 -5.95
C GLY A 85 -4.23 6.10 -6.24
N VAL A 86 -4.54 4.94 -6.84
CA VAL A 86 -5.92 4.53 -7.14
C VAL A 86 -6.73 4.33 -5.85
N ALA A 87 -6.17 3.58 -4.90
CA ALA A 87 -6.79 3.39 -3.58
C ALA A 87 -7.02 4.72 -2.85
N THR A 88 -6.11 5.68 -3.03
CA THR A 88 -6.24 7.03 -2.45
C THR A 88 -7.43 7.78 -3.06
N ILE A 89 -7.59 7.76 -4.39
CA ILE A 89 -8.76 8.38 -5.06
C ILE A 89 -10.05 7.80 -4.51
N VAL A 90 -10.18 6.46 -4.49
CA VAL A 90 -11.40 5.78 -4.03
C VAL A 90 -11.70 6.09 -2.56
N ARG A 91 -10.72 5.96 -1.68
CA ARG A 91 -10.91 6.21 -0.24
C ARG A 91 -11.26 7.67 0.06
N ASN A 92 -10.62 8.61 -0.65
CA ASN A 92 -10.96 10.03 -0.51
C ASN A 92 -12.40 10.30 -0.99
N ALA A 93 -12.81 9.72 -2.12
CA ALA A 93 -14.16 9.83 -2.63
C ALA A 93 -15.21 9.31 -1.63
N LEU A 94 -14.96 8.17 -0.98
CA LEU A 94 -15.84 7.61 0.05
C LEU A 94 -16.02 8.54 1.25
N THR A 95 -15.01 9.31 1.62
CA THR A 95 -15.11 10.30 2.70
C THR A 95 -15.70 11.63 2.27
N ARG A 96 -16.01 11.81 0.98
CA ARG A 96 -16.52 13.06 0.38
C ARG A 96 -15.62 14.27 0.63
N SER A 97 -14.31 14.03 0.66
CA SER A 97 -13.29 15.05 0.89
C SER A 97 -12.84 15.67 -0.42
N ASP A 98 -12.49 16.96 -0.38
CA ASP A 98 -11.70 17.57 -1.45
C ASP A 98 -10.28 16.98 -1.40
N ALA A 99 -9.73 16.62 -2.55
CA ALA A 99 -8.40 16.01 -2.62
C ALA A 99 -7.45 16.74 -3.55
N ILE A 100 -6.26 17.02 -3.03
CA ILE A 100 -5.07 17.25 -3.83
C ILE A 100 -4.16 16.05 -3.62
N ILE A 101 -3.89 15.28 -4.67
CA ILE A 101 -3.01 14.12 -4.60
C ILE A 101 -1.67 14.46 -5.26
N LYS A 102 -0.61 14.46 -4.46
CA LYS A 102 0.75 14.61 -4.94
C LYS A 102 1.26 13.28 -5.47
N ALA A 103 1.38 13.17 -6.79
CA ALA A 103 1.97 12.01 -7.43
C ALA A 103 3.47 11.86 -7.06
N PRO A 104 3.97 10.64 -6.87
CA PRO A 104 5.38 10.39 -6.56
C PRO A 104 6.25 10.51 -7.81
N SER A 105 7.54 10.80 -7.63
CA SER A 105 8.47 11.04 -8.74
C SER A 105 8.72 9.80 -9.61
N ASN A 106 8.63 8.61 -9.04
CA ASN A 106 8.82 7.34 -9.75
C ASN A 106 7.54 6.74 -10.35
N ASP A 107 6.37 7.32 -10.05
CA ASP A 107 5.09 7.00 -10.68
C ASP A 107 4.21 8.26 -10.83
N PRO A 108 4.60 9.23 -11.66
CA PRO A 108 3.89 10.50 -11.76
C PRO A 108 2.60 10.41 -12.57
N LEU A 109 2.38 9.36 -13.34
CA LEU A 109 1.29 9.30 -14.31
C LEU A 109 0.12 8.39 -13.93
N THR A 110 0.29 7.33 -13.13
CA THR A 110 -0.79 6.36 -12.88
C THR A 110 -2.02 7.01 -12.23
N THR A 111 -1.82 7.76 -11.16
CA THR A 111 -2.92 8.47 -10.48
C THR A 111 -3.55 9.53 -11.40
N THR A 112 -2.70 10.23 -12.18
CA THR A 112 -3.15 11.23 -13.15
C THR A 112 -3.97 10.59 -14.26
N ALA A 113 -3.57 9.43 -14.76
CA ALA A 113 -4.30 8.68 -15.80
C ALA A 113 -5.71 8.30 -15.34
N VAL A 114 -5.84 7.82 -14.10
CA VAL A 114 -7.16 7.52 -13.53
C VAL A 114 -8.01 8.78 -13.40
N ALA A 115 -7.46 9.87 -12.87
CA ALA A 115 -8.19 11.14 -12.74
C ALA A 115 -8.63 11.69 -14.12
N ARG A 116 -7.78 11.60 -15.14
CA ARG A 116 -8.14 11.99 -16.51
C ARG A 116 -9.24 11.12 -17.09
N THR A 117 -9.19 9.82 -16.85
CA THR A 117 -10.27 8.91 -17.26
C THR A 117 -11.61 9.32 -16.62
N MET A 118 -11.61 9.69 -15.34
CA MET A 118 -12.81 10.18 -14.65
C MET A 118 -13.33 11.50 -15.26
N ILE A 119 -12.43 12.41 -15.61
CA ILE A 119 -12.79 13.67 -16.27
C ILE A 119 -13.45 13.42 -17.64
N ASP A 120 -12.89 12.50 -18.43
CA ASP A 120 -13.44 12.17 -19.74
C ASP A 120 -14.82 11.48 -19.65
N MET A 121 -15.03 10.70 -18.58
CA MET A 121 -16.30 10.01 -18.34
C MET A 121 -17.40 10.99 -17.89
N GLU A 122 -17.10 11.85 -16.93
CA GLU A 122 -18.09 12.75 -16.32
C GLU A 122 -17.40 13.97 -15.67
N PRO A 123 -17.11 15.03 -16.46
CA PRO A 123 -16.36 16.20 -15.97
C PRO A 123 -17.10 17.00 -14.89
N ASP A 124 -18.42 16.93 -14.91
CA ASP A 124 -19.27 17.67 -13.97
C ASP A 124 -19.63 16.90 -12.70
N HIS A 125 -19.24 15.64 -12.61
CA HIS A 125 -19.50 14.85 -11.42
C HIS A 125 -18.78 15.43 -10.19
N PRO A 126 -19.41 15.48 -9.00
CA PRO A 126 -18.79 16.03 -7.80
C PRO A 126 -17.42 15.43 -7.48
N LEU A 127 -17.26 14.11 -7.61
CA LEU A 127 -15.96 13.45 -7.37
C LEU A 127 -14.85 13.97 -8.29
N THR A 128 -15.18 14.25 -9.55
CA THR A 128 -14.24 14.79 -10.53
C THR A 128 -13.86 16.23 -10.22
N LYS A 129 -14.86 17.07 -9.87
CA LYS A 129 -14.65 18.49 -9.54
C LYS A 129 -13.84 18.70 -8.27
N HIS A 130 -13.89 17.76 -7.33
CA HIS A 130 -13.23 17.85 -6.03
C HIS A 130 -11.95 17.00 -5.95
N LEU A 131 -11.38 16.62 -7.11
CA LEU A 131 -10.14 15.87 -7.23
C LEU A 131 -9.11 16.62 -8.08
N THR A 132 -7.95 16.86 -7.52
CA THR A 132 -6.78 17.37 -8.23
C THR A 132 -5.62 16.38 -8.06
N VAL A 133 -5.00 15.97 -9.16
CA VAL A 133 -3.76 15.20 -9.14
C VAL A 133 -2.66 16.08 -9.73
N ALA A 134 -1.59 16.27 -8.99
CA ALA A 134 -0.47 17.12 -9.39
C ALA A 134 0.88 16.53 -8.99
N TYR A 135 1.92 16.97 -9.67
CA TYR A 135 3.29 16.68 -9.30
C TYR A 135 4.04 17.97 -8.99
N TRP A 136 4.74 18.00 -7.88
CA TRP A 136 5.76 19.00 -7.57
C TRP A 136 6.94 18.35 -6.88
N LYS A 137 8.11 18.97 -7.00
CA LYS A 137 9.31 18.49 -6.34
C LYS A 137 9.16 18.65 -4.82
N GLY A 138 9.40 17.58 -4.06
CA GLY A 138 9.44 17.69 -2.59
C GLY A 138 10.56 18.65 -2.16
N GLY A 139 10.24 19.57 -1.24
CA GLY A 139 11.15 20.63 -0.81
C GLY A 139 11.10 21.88 -1.72
N ASP A 140 10.06 22.05 -2.53
CA ASP A 140 9.71 23.33 -3.12
C ASP A 140 9.01 24.18 -2.04
N GLU A 141 9.83 24.77 -1.17
CA GLU A 141 9.36 25.46 0.04
C GLU A 141 8.41 26.61 -0.28
N GLU A 142 8.66 27.36 -1.35
CA GLU A 142 7.81 28.48 -1.74
C GLU A 142 6.38 28.01 -2.09
N PHE A 143 6.27 26.92 -2.85
CA PHE A 143 4.98 26.34 -3.20
C PHE A 143 4.33 25.65 -1.99
N GLU A 144 5.09 24.87 -1.23
CA GLU A 144 4.57 24.09 -0.12
C GLU A 144 4.09 24.99 1.04
N GLU A 145 4.77 26.10 1.34
CA GLU A 145 4.34 27.11 2.33
C GLU A 145 3.01 27.77 1.94
N GLN A 146 2.76 27.99 0.65
CA GLN A 146 1.48 28.53 0.17
C GLN A 146 0.37 27.49 0.22
N LEU A 147 0.68 26.23 -0.12
CA LEU A 147 -0.30 25.14 -0.15
C LEU A 147 -0.74 24.76 1.27
N TYR A 148 0.22 24.53 2.19
CA TYR A 148 -0.05 24.01 3.53
C TYR A 148 -0.48 25.12 4.52
N GLN A 149 -1.51 25.87 4.11
CA GLN A 149 -2.15 26.87 4.96
C GLN A 149 -3.51 26.36 5.46
N PRO A 150 -3.94 26.61 6.71
CA PRO A 150 -5.23 26.13 7.23
C PRO A 150 -6.44 26.59 6.41
N ARG A 151 -6.32 27.72 5.72
CA ARG A 151 -7.36 28.18 4.77
C ARG A 151 -7.50 27.30 3.53
N ASN A 152 -6.44 26.56 3.15
CA ASN A 152 -6.38 25.71 1.97
C ASN A 152 -6.56 24.23 2.32
N VAL A 153 -5.96 23.78 3.42
CA VAL A 153 -5.83 22.36 3.80
C VAL A 153 -6.20 22.17 5.26
N GLU A 154 -6.98 21.16 5.54
CA GLU A 154 -7.35 20.72 6.90
C GLU A 154 -6.63 19.45 7.30
N LYS A 155 -6.30 18.58 6.33
CA LYS A 155 -5.62 17.31 6.59
C LYS A 155 -4.50 17.06 5.58
N ILE A 156 -3.36 16.62 6.08
CA ILE A 156 -2.28 16.09 5.26
C ILE A 156 -2.19 14.59 5.55
N ILE A 157 -2.33 13.76 4.53
CA ILE A 157 -2.17 12.31 4.60
C ILE A 157 -0.88 11.96 3.87
N ALA A 158 0.16 11.63 4.62
CA ALA A 158 1.50 11.44 4.07
C ALA A 158 1.95 9.98 4.15
N TRP A 159 2.21 9.39 2.98
CA TRP A 159 2.86 8.10 2.80
C TRP A 159 4.32 8.34 2.45
N GLY A 160 5.25 7.84 3.20
CA GLY A 160 6.65 8.04 2.85
C GLY A 160 7.64 7.61 3.91
N GLY A 161 8.92 7.70 3.57
CA GLY A 161 10.03 7.46 4.48
C GLY A 161 10.15 8.56 5.54
N PHE A 162 10.96 8.29 6.56
CA PHE A 162 11.16 9.18 7.71
C PHE A 162 11.50 10.63 7.32
N SER A 163 12.37 10.82 6.32
CA SER A 163 12.75 12.15 5.85
C SER A 163 11.59 12.94 5.26
N SER A 164 10.73 12.27 4.47
CA SER A 164 9.54 12.91 3.89
C SER A 164 8.52 13.30 4.96
N ILE A 165 8.26 12.41 5.92
CA ILE A 165 7.35 12.69 7.04
C ILE A 165 7.88 13.83 7.89
N LYS A 166 9.18 13.83 8.21
CA LYS A 166 9.83 14.90 8.97
C LYS A 166 9.73 16.24 8.23
N HIS A 167 9.95 16.26 6.92
CA HIS A 167 9.81 17.47 6.11
C HIS A 167 8.40 18.03 6.18
N ILE A 168 7.39 17.22 5.94
CA ILE A 168 5.98 17.62 5.98
C ILE A 168 5.55 18.07 7.39
N SER A 169 6.08 17.45 8.44
CA SER A 169 5.79 17.86 9.81
C SER A 169 6.19 19.31 10.11
N GLY A 170 7.14 19.87 9.35
CA GLY A 170 7.54 21.27 9.45
C GLY A 170 6.46 22.28 9.07
N TYR A 171 5.45 21.87 8.30
CA TYR A 171 4.32 22.72 7.88
C TYR A 171 3.11 22.65 8.80
N LEU A 172 3.18 21.85 9.89
CA LEU A 172 2.06 21.74 10.81
C LEU A 172 1.84 23.02 11.58
N GLN A 173 0.59 23.45 11.60
CA GLN A 173 0.13 24.62 12.34
C GLN A 173 -1.31 24.38 12.82
N PRO A 174 -1.83 25.16 13.77
CA PRO A 174 -3.21 25.01 14.24
C PRO A 174 -4.21 25.01 13.08
N GLY A 175 -5.08 24.00 13.04
CA GLY A 175 -6.06 23.80 11.98
C GLY A 175 -5.64 22.84 10.88
N ILE A 176 -4.44 22.27 10.93
CA ILE A 176 -3.98 21.19 10.03
C ILE A 176 -3.66 19.93 10.84
N ASP A 177 -4.33 18.84 10.54
CA ASP A 177 -4.02 17.51 11.07
C ASP A 177 -3.08 16.77 10.10
N LEU A 178 -2.07 16.08 10.66
CA LEU A 178 -1.21 15.18 9.90
C LEU A 178 -1.53 13.72 10.24
N ILE A 179 -1.84 12.93 9.21
CA ILE A 179 -1.98 11.48 9.29
C ILE A 179 -0.78 10.87 8.57
N THR A 180 0.07 10.16 9.29
CA THR A 180 1.27 9.54 8.73
C THR A 180 1.06 8.05 8.50
N LEU A 181 1.55 7.59 7.34
CA LEU A 181 1.72 6.19 7.02
C LEU A 181 3.22 5.95 6.85
N ASP A 182 3.88 5.89 8.01
CA ASP A 182 5.33 5.77 8.12
C ASP A 182 5.79 4.39 7.63
N PRO A 183 7.08 4.23 7.33
CA PRO A 183 7.66 2.92 7.11
C PRO A 183 7.45 2.04 8.34
N LYS A 184 6.81 0.90 8.14
CA LYS A 184 6.55 -0.10 9.18
C LYS A 184 7.03 -1.45 8.69
N GLN A 185 7.39 -2.29 9.62
CA GLN A 185 7.67 -3.69 9.33
C GLN A 185 6.41 -4.49 9.64
N SER A 186 5.84 -5.12 8.62
CA SER A 186 4.75 -6.07 8.78
C SER A 186 5.29 -7.44 9.19
N GLY A 187 4.54 -8.13 10.03
CA GLY A 187 4.84 -9.49 10.44
C GLY A 187 3.59 -10.35 10.41
N THR A 188 3.78 -11.64 10.21
CA THR A 188 2.72 -12.65 10.25
C THR A 188 2.91 -13.51 11.49
N ILE A 189 1.85 -13.80 12.23
CA ILE A 189 1.86 -14.75 13.34
C ILE A 189 1.06 -15.97 12.92
N ILE A 190 1.68 -17.15 12.98
CA ILE A 190 1.08 -18.42 12.62
C ILE A 190 0.83 -19.22 13.90
N GLY A 191 -0.45 -19.47 14.20
CA GLY A 191 -0.89 -20.18 15.37
C GLY A 191 -0.63 -21.70 15.30
N PRO A 192 -0.73 -22.40 16.44
CA PRO A 192 -0.42 -23.83 16.55
C PRO A 192 -1.31 -24.70 15.66
N GLU A 193 -2.50 -24.27 15.34
CA GLU A 193 -3.44 -25.00 14.49
C GLU A 193 -2.92 -25.21 13.05
N ALA A 194 -2.00 -24.37 12.61
CA ALA A 194 -1.35 -24.49 11.30
C ALA A 194 -0.50 -25.75 11.18
N PHE A 195 -0.04 -26.28 12.31
CA PHE A 195 0.87 -27.42 12.38
C PHE A 195 0.16 -28.76 12.65
N GLU A 196 -1.18 -28.78 12.67
CA GLU A 196 -2.00 -29.98 12.85
C GLU A 196 -2.13 -30.77 11.54
N GLY A 197 -1.02 -31.24 11.00
CA GLY A 197 -0.95 -32.08 9.78
C GLY A 197 -0.29 -31.40 8.59
N SER A 198 0.31 -32.23 7.75
CA SER A 198 1.14 -31.81 6.62
C SER A 198 0.40 -30.93 5.59
N ASP A 199 -0.85 -31.30 5.25
CA ASP A 199 -1.62 -30.58 4.22
C ASP A 199 -2.00 -29.18 4.70
N ARG A 200 -2.36 -29.04 5.98
CA ARG A 200 -2.66 -27.74 6.57
C ARG A 200 -1.40 -26.87 6.63
N MET A 201 -0.30 -27.42 7.09
CA MET A 201 0.97 -26.71 7.14
C MET A 201 1.40 -26.20 5.75
N LYS A 202 1.28 -27.06 4.72
CA LYS A 202 1.56 -26.68 3.34
C LYS A 202 0.64 -25.54 2.85
N SER A 203 -0.67 -25.67 3.07
CA SER A 203 -1.63 -24.62 2.68
C SER A 203 -1.37 -23.28 3.38
N VAL A 204 -0.95 -23.29 4.66
CA VAL A 204 -0.58 -22.07 5.39
C VAL A 204 0.73 -21.50 4.85
N ALA A 205 1.72 -22.33 4.53
CA ALA A 205 2.97 -21.88 3.91
C ALA A 205 2.73 -21.21 2.55
N GLU A 206 1.84 -21.76 1.72
CA GLU A 206 1.44 -21.14 0.44
C GLU A 206 0.80 -19.76 0.62
N LYS A 207 -0.05 -19.57 1.64
CA LYS A 207 -0.63 -18.26 1.97
C LYS A 207 0.42 -17.29 2.52
N ALA A 208 1.29 -17.76 3.41
CA ALA A 208 2.38 -16.96 3.94
C ALA A 208 3.37 -16.53 2.85
N ALA A 209 3.58 -17.36 1.82
CA ALA A 209 4.39 -17.00 0.66
C ALA A 209 3.83 -15.79 -0.10
N LEU A 210 2.50 -15.64 -0.18
CA LEU A 210 1.85 -14.44 -0.75
C LEU A 210 2.13 -13.21 0.13
N ASP A 211 1.98 -13.33 1.46
CA ASP A 211 2.25 -12.25 2.40
C ASP A 211 3.71 -11.74 2.31
N VAL A 212 4.64 -12.63 2.03
CA VAL A 212 6.07 -12.30 1.88
C VAL A 212 6.37 -11.77 0.48
N GLY A 213 5.93 -12.48 -0.57
CA GLY A 213 6.49 -12.34 -1.92
C GLY A 213 5.79 -11.34 -2.83
N ILE A 214 4.50 -11.01 -2.59
CA ILE A 214 3.74 -10.13 -3.47
C ILE A 214 4.48 -8.78 -3.68
N PHE A 215 4.43 -8.26 -4.92
CA PHE A 215 5.11 -7.02 -5.30
C PHE A 215 6.63 -7.00 -4.99
N ASN A 216 7.30 -8.15 -5.06
CA ASN A 216 8.74 -8.25 -4.73
C ASN A 216 9.09 -7.65 -3.36
N GLN A 217 8.22 -7.77 -2.37
CA GLN A 217 8.38 -7.16 -1.04
C GLN A 217 8.45 -5.62 -1.03
N GLU A 218 8.09 -4.94 -2.11
CA GLU A 218 8.04 -3.46 -2.15
C GLU A 218 6.86 -2.88 -1.36
N GLY A 219 5.83 -3.67 -1.08
CA GLY A 219 4.69 -3.22 -0.30
C GLY A 219 4.99 -3.13 1.20
N CYS A 220 4.45 -2.10 1.87
CA CYS A 220 4.53 -2.01 3.34
C CYS A 220 3.76 -3.13 4.06
N VAL A 221 2.85 -3.80 3.37
CA VAL A 221 2.05 -4.93 3.88
C VAL A 221 2.80 -6.26 3.82
N ASN A 222 3.92 -6.35 3.09
CA ASN A 222 4.69 -7.57 3.01
C ASN A 222 5.29 -7.96 4.35
N ALA A 223 5.09 -9.21 4.74
CA ALA A 223 5.65 -9.73 5.97
C ALA A 223 7.19 -9.81 5.89
N ARG A 224 7.86 -9.13 6.81
CA ARG A 224 9.34 -9.16 6.95
C ARG A 224 9.78 -10.16 8.00
N VAL A 225 8.87 -10.53 8.90
CA VAL A 225 9.09 -11.50 9.96
C VAL A 225 7.86 -12.38 10.07
N ILE A 226 8.08 -13.68 10.24
CA ILE A 226 7.02 -14.65 10.52
C ILE A 226 7.30 -15.30 11.86
N TYR A 227 6.37 -15.19 12.79
CA TYR A 227 6.42 -15.81 14.10
C TYR A 227 5.62 -17.12 14.07
N LEU A 228 6.25 -18.23 14.41
CA LEU A 228 5.63 -19.55 14.47
C LEU A 228 5.36 -19.94 15.92
N VAL A 229 4.12 -20.22 16.25
CA VAL A 229 3.72 -20.69 17.59
C VAL A 229 3.70 -22.22 17.59
N CYS A 230 4.89 -22.83 17.49
CA CYS A 230 5.07 -24.29 17.41
C CYS A 230 5.89 -24.90 18.55
N GLY A 231 6.27 -24.08 19.57
CA GLY A 231 7.17 -24.50 20.65
C GLY A 231 8.62 -24.14 20.40
N THR A 232 9.44 -24.20 21.46
CA THR A 232 10.87 -23.89 21.44
C THR A 232 11.72 -25.09 21.84
N ASP A 233 11.12 -26.26 22.02
CA ASP A 233 11.76 -27.54 22.21
C ASP A 233 12.21 -28.15 20.87
N ASP A 234 12.92 -29.26 20.91
CA ASP A 234 13.46 -29.93 19.72
C ASP A 234 12.35 -30.20 18.67
N GLN A 235 11.16 -30.58 19.12
CA GLN A 235 10.03 -30.86 18.24
C GLN A 235 9.51 -29.58 17.59
N GLY A 236 9.44 -28.48 18.35
CA GLY A 236 9.02 -27.16 17.85
C GLY A 236 10.02 -26.63 16.83
N LEU A 237 11.33 -26.77 17.10
CA LEU A 237 12.38 -26.36 16.16
C LEU A 237 12.34 -27.17 14.86
N GLU A 238 12.10 -28.46 14.92
CA GLU A 238 11.97 -29.30 13.70
C GLU A 238 10.72 -28.94 12.92
N THR A 239 9.61 -28.61 13.60
CA THR A 239 8.39 -28.10 12.97
C THR A 239 8.65 -26.77 12.27
N ALA A 240 9.35 -25.84 12.92
CA ALA A 240 9.70 -24.54 12.34
C ALA A 240 10.58 -24.71 11.08
N LYS A 241 11.55 -25.61 11.13
CA LYS A 241 12.41 -25.92 9.98
C LYS A 241 11.60 -26.48 8.81
N THR A 242 10.74 -27.47 9.08
CA THR A 242 9.84 -28.04 8.04
C THR A 242 8.95 -26.99 7.42
N PHE A 243 8.38 -26.09 8.24
CA PHE A 243 7.59 -24.98 7.74
C PHE A 243 8.42 -24.01 6.88
N GLY A 244 9.64 -23.69 7.29
CA GLY A 244 10.57 -22.87 6.53
C GLY A 244 10.89 -23.44 5.16
N GLU A 245 11.11 -24.75 5.04
CA GLU A 245 11.30 -25.44 3.75
C GLU A 245 10.06 -25.33 2.85
N LEU A 246 8.88 -25.56 3.40
CA LEU A 246 7.62 -25.42 2.65
C LEU A 246 7.38 -23.97 2.20
N LEU A 247 7.66 -23.00 3.07
CA LEU A 247 7.55 -21.57 2.76
C LEU A 247 8.51 -21.18 1.64
N PHE A 248 9.77 -21.60 1.71
CA PHE A 248 10.76 -21.34 0.67
C PHE A 248 10.30 -21.90 -0.68
N GLN A 249 9.84 -23.16 -0.73
CA GLN A 249 9.31 -23.77 -1.94
C GLN A 249 8.10 -23.00 -2.48
N ALA A 250 7.19 -22.59 -1.60
CA ALA A 250 6.01 -21.82 -1.97
C ALA A 250 6.36 -20.43 -2.52
N ILE A 251 7.36 -19.74 -1.96
CA ILE A 251 7.86 -18.45 -2.49
C ILE A 251 8.43 -18.64 -3.89
N GLN A 252 9.24 -19.69 -4.10
CA GLN A 252 9.81 -20.01 -5.42
C GLN A 252 8.75 -20.38 -6.47
N ALA A 253 7.60 -20.87 -6.03
CA ALA A 253 6.49 -21.26 -6.89
C ALA A 253 5.51 -20.09 -7.19
N LEU A 254 5.74 -18.90 -6.61
CA LEU A 254 4.88 -17.75 -6.89
C LEU A 254 4.91 -17.40 -8.39
N PRO A 255 3.75 -17.08 -9.00
CA PRO A 255 3.72 -16.68 -10.39
C PRO A 255 4.45 -15.35 -10.61
N GLU A 256 5.02 -15.16 -11.78
CA GLU A 256 5.75 -13.93 -12.16
C GLU A 256 4.89 -12.65 -12.10
N THR A 257 3.58 -12.78 -12.10
CA THR A 257 2.65 -11.67 -11.92
C THR A 257 2.62 -11.15 -10.47
N LEU A 258 3.11 -11.93 -9.51
CA LEU A 258 3.14 -11.58 -8.09
C LEU A 258 4.55 -11.35 -7.57
N SER A 259 5.52 -12.17 -8.02
CA SER A 259 6.90 -12.09 -7.54
C SER A 259 7.87 -12.50 -8.65
N THR A 260 8.96 -11.76 -8.77
CA THR A 260 10.05 -12.01 -9.72
C THR A 260 11.41 -11.74 -9.05
N ALA A 261 12.51 -12.07 -9.71
CA ALA A 261 13.81 -11.58 -9.29
C ALA A 261 13.85 -10.04 -9.29
N HIS A 262 14.46 -9.45 -8.27
CA HIS A 262 14.65 -8.00 -8.19
C HIS A 262 15.51 -7.50 -9.33
N ARG A 263 15.10 -6.39 -9.96
CA ARG A 263 15.90 -5.74 -11.03
C ARG A 263 17.18 -5.12 -10.49
N ASN A 264 17.12 -4.55 -9.29
CA ASN A 264 18.21 -3.86 -8.64
C ASN A 264 18.48 -4.54 -7.30
N PHE A 265 19.31 -5.58 -7.32
CA PHE A 265 19.72 -6.27 -6.11
C PHE A 265 20.87 -5.50 -5.44
N ASP A 266 20.71 -5.16 -4.15
CA ASP A 266 21.76 -4.50 -3.39
C ASP A 266 22.92 -5.50 -3.10
N PRO A 267 24.14 -5.24 -3.58
CA PRO A 267 25.28 -6.11 -3.29
C PRO A 267 25.55 -6.27 -1.79
N ALA A 268 25.33 -5.24 -0.97
CA ALA A 268 25.54 -5.31 0.47
C ALA A 268 24.57 -6.31 1.12
N LEU A 269 23.30 -6.35 0.68
CA LEU A 269 22.35 -7.34 1.13
C LEU A 269 22.79 -8.78 0.78
N LYS A 270 23.39 -8.96 -0.39
CA LYS A 270 23.94 -10.26 -0.79
C LYS A 270 25.05 -10.69 0.17
N ASP A 271 25.99 -9.79 0.48
CA ASP A 271 27.09 -10.05 1.39
C ASP A 271 26.58 -10.40 2.81
N GLU A 272 25.54 -9.72 3.29
CA GLU A 272 24.88 -10.05 4.56
C GLU A 272 24.24 -11.44 4.55
N LEU A 273 23.52 -11.81 3.48
CA LEU A 273 22.93 -13.14 3.31
C LEU A 273 23.99 -14.24 3.22
N ASP A 274 25.07 -13.99 2.48
CA ASP A 274 26.18 -14.93 2.39
C ASP A 274 26.90 -15.10 3.76
N ALA A 275 27.00 -14.03 4.56
CA ALA A 275 27.53 -14.10 5.91
C ALA A 275 26.67 -14.98 6.83
N LEU A 276 25.34 -14.96 6.71
CA LEU A 276 24.44 -15.84 7.49
C LEU A 276 24.71 -17.33 7.21
N LYS A 277 25.15 -17.70 6.01
CA LYS A 277 25.50 -19.10 5.67
C LYS A 277 26.70 -19.64 6.47
N PHE A 278 27.59 -18.75 6.91
CA PHE A 278 28.76 -19.16 7.73
C PHE A 278 28.41 -19.46 9.20
N VAL A 279 27.25 -19.01 9.67
CA VAL A 279 26.74 -19.28 11.02
C VAL A 279 25.55 -20.24 10.97
N ALA A 280 25.58 -21.16 9.99
CA ALA A 280 24.50 -22.13 9.74
C ALA A 280 24.24 -23.09 10.91
N ASP A 281 25.21 -23.28 11.85
CA ASP A 281 24.98 -24.03 13.07
C ASP A 281 24.02 -23.36 14.04
N GLU A 282 23.85 -22.03 13.94
CA GLU A 282 22.94 -21.23 14.76
C GLU A 282 21.64 -20.88 14.01
N TYR A 283 21.68 -20.92 12.68
CA TYR A 283 20.55 -20.51 11.81
C TYR A 283 20.34 -21.53 10.70
N THR A 284 19.08 -21.80 10.37
CA THR A 284 18.75 -22.53 9.14
C THR A 284 18.54 -21.54 8.01
N VAL A 285 19.33 -21.63 6.95
CA VAL A 285 19.25 -20.76 5.77
C VAL A 285 18.76 -21.57 4.57
N PHE A 286 17.72 -21.08 3.91
CA PHE A 286 17.16 -21.64 2.69
C PHE A 286 17.49 -20.71 1.50
N GLY A 287 17.97 -21.24 0.37
CA GLY A 287 18.27 -20.48 -0.83
C GLY A 287 19.58 -20.78 -1.50
#